data_d51171ebe74cedc274fe8ef1847e88be
#
_entry.id   d51171ebe74cedc274fe8ef1847e88be
#
_cell.length_a   1.000
_cell.length_b   1.000
_cell.length_c   1.000
_cell.angle_alpha   90.00
_cell.angle_beta   90.00
_cell.angle_gamma   90.00
#
_symmetry.space_group_name_H-M   'P 1'
#
loop_
_entity.id
_entity.type
_entity.pdbx_description
1 polymer ?
#
loop_
_entity_poly.entity_id
_entity_poly.type
_entity_poly.pdbx_seq_one_letter_code
_entity_poly.pdbx_strand_id
1 'polypeptide(L)'
;MSDKIKIDIISDVVCPWCIIGYGNLNKAIVELGLEDKVEIEWQPFELNPDMATEGEELGAHMARKYGSTSESSAQFRTEMATHGKAVAFDFIYFDGMKIINTREAHILLEYAKAQGKQTALNLRLFGAFFTEKKNISDRAILAQELETVGLNVQEAMAKLDNNQAIQKVIEQESYWQKVGVSSVPTVVFNGKSALAGAQPIETFKQVLTTELENL
;
A
#
# COMPACT_ATOMS: atom_id res chain seq x y z
N MET A 1 1.70 -16.92 -23.12
CA MET A 1 1.18 -16.70 -21.75
C MET A 1 2.37 -16.29 -20.92
N SER A 2 2.25 -15.43 -19.96
CA SER A 2 3.37 -15.06 -19.09
C SER A 2 3.75 -16.27 -18.25
N ASP A 3 5.04 -16.63 -18.21
CA ASP A 3 5.56 -17.69 -17.33
C ASP A 3 5.72 -17.18 -15.88
N LYS A 4 4.97 -16.12 -15.50
CA LYS A 4 5.00 -15.49 -14.19
C LYS A 4 3.62 -15.44 -13.56
N ILE A 5 3.56 -15.64 -12.26
CA ILE A 5 2.38 -15.40 -11.43
C ILE A 5 2.17 -13.89 -11.34
N LYS A 6 1.08 -13.36 -11.87
CA LYS A 6 0.70 -11.97 -11.67
C LYS A 6 0.09 -11.82 -10.28
N ILE A 7 0.59 -10.85 -9.51
CA ILE A 7 0.13 -10.54 -8.15
C ILE A 7 -0.31 -9.07 -8.09
N ASP A 8 -1.61 -8.84 -8.00
CA ASP A 8 -2.18 -7.52 -7.77
C ASP A 8 -2.38 -7.30 -6.27
N ILE A 9 -1.76 -6.26 -5.71
CA ILE A 9 -1.89 -5.90 -4.28
C ILE A 9 -2.72 -4.64 -4.17
N ILE A 10 -3.97 -4.78 -3.78
CA ILE A 10 -4.87 -3.66 -3.54
C ILE A 10 -4.53 -3.09 -2.16
N SER A 11 -4.14 -1.81 -2.12
CA SER A 11 -3.45 -1.22 -0.98
C SER A 11 -3.68 0.28 -0.86
N ASP A 12 -3.55 0.80 0.36
CA ASP A 12 -3.40 2.22 0.64
C ASP A 12 -2.10 2.50 1.39
N VAL A 13 -1.39 3.55 1.01
CA VAL A 13 -0.07 3.94 1.58
C VAL A 13 -0.11 4.35 3.04
N VAL A 14 -1.31 4.56 3.61
CA VAL A 14 -1.54 4.85 5.04
C VAL A 14 -2.13 3.65 5.80
N CYS A 15 -2.20 2.47 5.17
CA CYS A 15 -2.69 1.25 5.80
C CYS A 15 -1.53 0.44 6.39
N PRO A 16 -1.41 0.31 7.72
CA PRO A 16 -0.30 -0.43 8.32
C PRO A 16 -0.34 -1.94 7.98
N TRP A 17 -1.54 -2.51 7.84
CA TRP A 17 -1.68 -3.91 7.45
C TRP A 17 -1.20 -4.20 6.02
N CYS A 18 -1.17 -3.18 5.15
CA CYS A 18 -0.71 -3.35 3.78
C CYS A 18 0.80 -3.62 3.71
N ILE A 19 1.62 -2.89 4.47
CA ILE A 19 3.06 -3.15 4.51
C ILE A 19 3.38 -4.46 5.23
N ILE A 20 2.62 -4.83 6.27
CA ILE A 20 2.77 -6.13 6.96
C ILE A 20 2.43 -7.27 5.99
N GLY A 21 1.29 -7.19 5.29
CA GLY A 21 0.87 -8.18 4.30
C GLY A 21 1.88 -8.35 3.17
N TYR A 22 2.40 -7.24 2.64
CA TYR A 22 3.47 -7.28 1.65
C TYR A 22 4.75 -7.91 2.21
N GLY A 23 5.16 -7.58 3.43
CA GLY A 23 6.34 -8.17 4.05
C GLY A 23 6.24 -9.68 4.19
N ASN A 24 5.08 -10.20 4.57
CA ASN A 24 4.81 -11.63 4.64
C ASN A 24 4.81 -12.30 3.26
N LEU A 25 4.16 -11.68 2.27
CA LEU A 25 4.16 -12.14 0.88
C LEU A 25 5.59 -12.18 0.31
N ASN A 26 6.35 -11.11 0.48
CA ASN A 26 7.73 -11.04 0.00
C ASN A 26 8.63 -12.10 0.63
N LYS A 27 8.49 -12.35 1.93
CA LYS A 27 9.19 -13.47 2.60
C LYS A 27 8.81 -14.82 2.01
N ALA A 28 7.52 -15.06 1.75
CA ALA A 28 7.06 -16.29 1.12
C ALA A 28 7.68 -16.47 -0.28
N ILE A 29 7.73 -15.40 -1.09
CA ILE A 29 8.34 -15.40 -2.43
C ILE A 29 9.84 -15.77 -2.33
N VAL A 30 10.60 -15.12 -1.44
CA VAL A 30 12.03 -15.36 -1.25
C VAL A 30 12.29 -16.77 -0.74
N GLU A 31 11.54 -17.25 0.26
CA GLU A 31 11.72 -18.58 0.83
C GLU A 31 11.36 -19.72 -0.14
N LEU A 32 10.54 -19.44 -1.16
CA LEU A 32 10.23 -20.37 -2.25
C LEU A 32 11.16 -20.20 -3.48
N GLY A 33 12.04 -19.18 -3.50
CA GLY A 33 12.90 -18.87 -4.66
C GLY A 33 12.13 -18.45 -5.90
N LEU A 34 11.05 -17.65 -5.72
CA LEU A 34 10.12 -17.27 -6.80
C LEU A 34 10.30 -15.82 -7.28
N GLU A 35 11.36 -15.11 -6.90
CA GLU A 35 11.58 -13.69 -7.22
C GLU A 35 11.48 -13.42 -8.72
N ASP A 36 12.01 -14.31 -9.55
CA ASP A 36 11.97 -14.19 -11.01
C ASP A 36 10.67 -14.75 -11.63
N LYS A 37 9.82 -15.41 -10.83
CA LYS A 37 8.57 -16.07 -11.24
C LYS A 37 7.31 -15.30 -10.89
N VAL A 38 7.44 -14.15 -10.26
CA VAL A 38 6.30 -13.29 -9.89
C VAL A 38 6.39 -11.94 -10.59
N GLU A 39 5.23 -11.32 -10.79
CA GLU A 39 5.10 -9.94 -11.23
C GLU A 39 4.13 -9.25 -10.29
N ILE A 40 4.64 -8.32 -9.48
CA ILE A 40 3.85 -7.59 -8.46
C ILE A 40 3.42 -6.26 -9.04
N GLU A 41 2.13 -5.97 -8.93
CA GLU A 41 1.52 -4.71 -9.27
C GLU A 41 0.67 -4.19 -8.11
N TRP A 42 0.90 -2.94 -7.70
CA TRP A 42 0.12 -2.28 -6.67
C TRP A 42 -1.09 -1.59 -7.29
N GLN A 43 -2.25 -1.84 -6.69
CA GLN A 43 -3.52 -1.30 -7.14
C GLN A 43 -4.05 -0.29 -6.11
N PRO A 44 -4.58 0.86 -6.55
CA PRO A 44 -5.03 1.90 -5.65
C PRO A 44 -6.28 1.51 -4.87
N PHE A 45 -6.31 1.93 -3.62
CA PHE A 45 -7.49 1.91 -2.77
C PHE A 45 -7.37 3.04 -1.73
N GLU A 46 -8.26 4.00 -1.77
CA GLU A 46 -8.30 5.08 -0.78
C GLU A 46 -9.19 4.68 0.40
N LEU A 47 -8.60 4.45 1.58
CA LEU A 47 -9.36 4.19 2.82
C LEU A 47 -10.26 5.36 3.20
N ASN A 48 -9.90 6.57 2.79
CA ASN A 48 -10.59 7.80 3.10
C ASN A 48 -10.60 8.74 1.88
N PRO A 49 -11.36 8.43 0.80
CA PRO A 49 -11.33 9.18 -0.46
C PRO A 49 -11.81 10.65 -0.31
N ASP A 50 -12.64 10.91 0.71
CA ASP A 50 -13.18 12.25 1.02
C ASP A 50 -12.37 12.97 2.12
N MET A 51 -11.17 12.49 2.45
CA MET A 51 -10.31 13.14 3.45
C MET A 51 -9.92 14.55 2.97
N ALA A 52 -10.16 15.53 3.82
CA ALA A 52 -9.77 16.90 3.56
C ALA A 52 -8.25 17.05 3.41
N THR A 53 -7.79 18.07 2.70
CA THR A 53 -6.36 18.32 2.42
C THR A 53 -5.53 18.48 3.70
N GLU A 54 -6.11 19.09 4.74
CA GLU A 54 -5.46 19.25 6.05
C GLU A 54 -5.35 17.96 6.86
N GLY A 55 -6.05 16.90 6.43
CA GLY A 55 -6.14 15.63 7.14
C GLY A 55 -6.91 15.71 8.45
N GLU A 56 -7.03 14.59 9.15
CA GLU A 56 -7.67 14.46 10.46
C GLU A 56 -6.68 13.85 11.46
N GLU A 57 -6.63 14.35 12.70
CA GLU A 57 -5.78 13.77 13.74
C GLU A 57 -6.13 12.29 13.95
N LEU A 58 -5.10 11.44 14.05
CA LEU A 58 -5.25 9.98 14.04
C LEU A 58 -6.18 9.47 15.14
N GLY A 59 -6.03 9.95 16.37
CA GLY A 59 -6.86 9.53 17.49
C GLY A 59 -8.31 9.92 17.31
N ALA A 60 -8.57 11.16 16.86
CA ALA A 60 -9.92 11.65 16.55
C ALA A 60 -10.56 10.83 15.40
N HIS A 61 -9.79 10.56 14.34
CA HIS A 61 -10.23 9.72 13.23
C HIS A 61 -10.61 8.31 13.68
N MET A 62 -9.75 7.66 14.47
CA MET A 62 -9.97 6.30 14.96
C MET A 62 -11.18 6.21 15.89
N ALA A 63 -11.36 7.22 16.76
CA ALA A 63 -12.53 7.31 17.62
C ALA A 63 -13.82 7.49 16.81
N ARG A 64 -13.82 8.41 15.84
CA ARG A 64 -14.99 8.72 15.00
C ARG A 64 -15.38 7.55 14.08
N LYS A 65 -14.40 6.94 13.40
CA LYS A 65 -14.64 5.93 12.36
C LYS A 65 -14.84 4.53 12.93
N TYR A 66 -14.11 4.19 14.00
CA TYR A 66 -14.04 2.83 14.55
C TYR A 66 -14.45 2.73 16.02
N GLY A 67 -14.82 3.83 16.67
CA GLY A 67 -15.18 3.85 18.08
C GLY A 67 -14.00 3.54 19.02
N SER A 68 -12.77 3.78 18.56
CA SER A 68 -11.57 3.44 19.33
C SER A 68 -11.42 4.32 20.55
N THR A 69 -11.02 3.72 21.69
CA THR A 69 -10.63 4.40 22.91
C THR A 69 -9.12 4.62 22.95
N SER A 70 -8.64 5.43 23.89
CA SER A 70 -7.18 5.62 24.11
C SER A 70 -6.48 4.29 24.43
N GLU A 71 -7.15 3.41 25.18
CA GLU A 71 -6.64 2.08 25.54
C GLU A 71 -6.53 1.17 24.32
N SER A 72 -7.60 1.04 23.53
CA SER A 72 -7.58 0.22 22.30
C SER A 72 -6.59 0.75 21.27
N SER A 73 -6.42 2.08 21.19
CA SER A 73 -5.40 2.69 20.33
C SER A 73 -3.97 2.39 20.78
N ALA A 74 -3.70 2.35 22.10
CA ALA A 74 -2.40 1.97 22.64
C ALA A 74 -2.10 0.50 22.36
N GLN A 75 -3.10 -0.38 22.55
CA GLN A 75 -2.98 -1.80 22.22
C GLN A 75 -2.69 -2.02 20.73
N PHE A 76 -3.42 -1.35 19.84
CA PHE A 76 -3.19 -1.42 18.41
C PHE A 76 -1.77 -0.98 18.03
N ARG A 77 -1.25 0.10 18.60
CA ARG A 77 0.14 0.53 18.35
C ARG A 77 1.17 -0.52 18.77
N THR A 78 0.94 -1.19 19.89
CA THR A 78 1.80 -2.29 20.37
C THR A 78 1.76 -3.49 19.41
N GLU A 79 0.58 -3.82 18.92
CA GLU A 79 0.37 -4.87 17.92
C GLU A 79 1.11 -4.55 16.61
N MET A 80 0.95 -3.32 16.10
CA MET A 80 1.64 -2.88 14.89
C MET A 80 3.17 -2.92 15.04
N ALA A 81 3.70 -2.50 16.20
CA ALA A 81 5.13 -2.59 16.46
C ALA A 81 5.64 -4.04 16.46
N THR A 82 4.84 -4.98 16.96
CA THR A 82 5.18 -6.42 16.97
C THR A 82 5.18 -7.01 15.57
N HIS A 83 4.11 -6.78 14.79
CA HIS A 83 4.02 -7.25 13.41
C HIS A 83 5.05 -6.59 12.49
N GLY A 84 5.31 -5.28 12.70
CA GLY A 84 6.32 -4.55 11.95
C GLY A 84 7.71 -5.15 12.10
N LYS A 85 8.13 -5.47 13.32
CA LYS A 85 9.42 -6.14 13.58
C LYS A 85 9.54 -7.48 12.83
N ALA A 86 8.45 -8.24 12.74
CA ALA A 86 8.45 -9.51 12.02
C ALA A 86 8.72 -9.35 10.51
N VAL A 87 8.44 -8.19 9.94
CA VAL A 87 8.68 -7.86 8.52
C VAL A 87 9.78 -6.80 8.33
N ALA A 88 10.60 -6.55 9.36
CA ALA A 88 11.68 -5.56 9.37
C ALA A 88 11.19 -4.13 9.03
N PHE A 89 10.04 -3.73 9.58
CA PHE A 89 9.46 -2.41 9.38
C PHE A 89 9.12 -1.75 10.73
N ASP A 90 9.52 -0.48 10.91
CA ASP A 90 9.29 0.27 12.14
C ASP A 90 8.09 1.21 12.03
N PHE A 91 7.07 0.97 12.86
CA PHE A 91 5.93 1.86 13.02
C PHE A 91 6.19 2.85 14.16
N ILE A 92 6.31 4.13 13.83
CA ILE A 92 6.53 5.23 14.79
C ILE A 92 5.28 6.10 14.84
N TYR A 93 4.38 5.80 15.77
CA TYR A 93 3.23 6.65 16.07
C TYR A 93 3.67 7.82 16.97
N PHE A 94 3.15 9.01 16.72
CA PHE A 94 3.49 10.22 17.45
C PHE A 94 2.27 11.11 17.66
N ASP A 95 2.35 12.00 18.65
CA ASP A 95 1.28 12.96 18.94
C ASP A 95 1.11 13.95 17.78
N GLY A 96 -0.13 14.14 17.33
CA GLY A 96 -0.44 14.97 16.17
C GLY A 96 -0.26 14.28 14.82
N MET A 97 0.02 12.96 14.79
CA MET A 97 -0.04 12.18 13.55
C MET A 97 -1.43 12.29 12.94
N LYS A 98 -1.50 12.48 11.62
CA LYS A 98 -2.76 12.64 10.89
C LYS A 98 -2.98 11.50 9.92
N ILE A 99 -4.25 11.17 9.73
CA ILE A 99 -4.71 10.48 8.51
C ILE A 99 -4.89 11.55 7.43
N ILE A 100 -4.42 11.24 6.24
CA ILE A 100 -4.29 12.19 5.13
C ILE A 100 -4.98 11.64 3.88
N ASN A 101 -5.23 12.50 2.89
CA ASN A 101 -5.68 12.07 1.58
C ASN A 101 -4.52 11.41 0.81
N THR A 102 -4.76 10.28 0.17
CA THR A 102 -3.73 9.45 -0.48
C THR A 102 -3.84 9.43 -2.01
N ARG A 103 -4.80 10.14 -2.59
CA ARG A 103 -5.02 10.14 -4.05
C ARG A 103 -3.79 10.54 -4.85
N GLU A 104 -3.09 11.60 -4.46
CA GLU A 104 -1.89 12.05 -5.15
C GLU A 104 -0.77 11.00 -5.10
N ALA A 105 -0.61 10.32 -3.95
CA ALA A 105 0.34 9.22 -3.83
C ALA A 105 0.00 8.08 -4.80
N HIS A 106 -1.29 7.71 -4.94
CA HIS A 106 -1.72 6.68 -5.90
C HIS A 106 -1.50 7.09 -7.37
N ILE A 107 -1.70 8.36 -7.72
CA ILE A 107 -1.38 8.88 -9.06
C ILE A 107 0.13 8.71 -9.35
N LEU A 108 0.98 9.02 -8.38
CA LEU A 108 2.44 8.87 -8.51
C LEU A 108 2.86 7.40 -8.57
N LEU A 109 2.19 6.50 -7.87
CA LEU A 109 2.42 5.06 -7.98
C LEU A 109 2.06 4.51 -9.37
N GLU A 110 1.00 5.04 -10.02
CA GLU A 110 0.68 4.70 -11.40
C GLU A 110 1.74 5.21 -12.38
N TYR A 111 2.29 6.41 -12.16
CA TYR A 111 3.43 6.90 -12.93
C TYR A 111 4.67 6.01 -12.72
N ALA A 112 4.99 5.67 -11.46
CA ALA A 112 6.13 4.83 -11.11
C ALA A 112 6.04 3.42 -11.71
N LYS A 113 4.83 2.87 -11.84
CA LYS A 113 4.57 1.59 -12.52
C LYS A 113 5.11 1.60 -13.95
N ALA A 114 4.79 2.63 -14.73
CA ALA A 114 5.27 2.76 -16.12
C ALA A 114 6.81 2.87 -16.21
N GLN A 115 7.48 3.22 -15.11
CA GLN A 115 8.94 3.32 -15.01
C GLN A 115 9.59 2.09 -14.35
N GLY A 116 8.81 1.02 -14.05
CA GLY A 116 9.30 -0.17 -13.35
C GLY A 116 9.72 0.08 -11.89
N LYS A 117 9.24 1.17 -11.26
CA LYS A 117 9.64 1.60 -9.91
C LYS A 117 8.48 1.68 -8.92
N GLN A 118 7.34 1.08 -9.24
CA GLN A 118 6.14 1.17 -8.41
C GLN A 118 6.36 0.65 -6.99
N THR A 119 6.91 -0.56 -6.85
CA THR A 119 7.16 -1.14 -5.53
C THR A 119 8.20 -0.33 -4.75
N ALA A 120 9.26 0.16 -5.40
CA ALA A 120 10.26 0.99 -4.74
C ALA A 120 9.65 2.28 -4.18
N LEU A 121 8.82 2.98 -4.96
CA LEU A 121 8.13 4.18 -4.49
C LEU A 121 7.12 3.86 -3.38
N ASN A 122 6.35 2.78 -3.51
CA ASN A 122 5.35 2.42 -2.50
C ASN A 122 5.97 2.12 -1.14
N LEU A 123 7.05 1.34 -1.11
CA LEU A 123 7.80 1.05 0.11
C LEU A 123 8.42 2.33 0.70
N ARG A 124 8.89 3.24 -0.16
CA ARG A 124 9.42 4.53 0.27
C ARG A 124 8.33 5.40 0.92
N LEU A 125 7.12 5.44 0.36
CA LEU A 125 5.98 6.17 0.92
C LEU A 125 5.52 5.59 2.26
N PHE A 126 5.46 4.27 2.42
CA PHE A 126 5.21 3.64 3.73
C PHE A 126 6.26 4.06 4.76
N GLY A 127 7.55 4.03 4.41
CA GLY A 127 8.64 4.46 5.29
C GLY A 127 8.54 5.94 5.66
N ALA A 128 8.28 6.80 4.68
CA ALA A 128 8.09 8.24 4.89
C ALA A 128 6.96 8.52 5.89
N PHE A 129 5.81 7.87 5.70
CA PHE A 129 4.64 8.09 6.54
C PHE A 129 4.77 7.46 7.94
N PHE A 130 5.07 6.17 8.02
CA PHE A 130 5.03 5.44 9.30
C PHE A 130 6.32 5.56 10.12
N THR A 131 7.48 5.67 9.47
CA THR A 131 8.78 5.67 10.17
C THR A 131 9.36 7.07 10.28
N GLU A 132 9.29 7.88 9.22
CA GLU A 132 9.94 9.18 9.17
C GLU A 132 9.01 10.34 9.56
N LYS A 133 7.75 10.05 9.89
CA LYS A 133 6.75 11.04 10.34
C LYS A 133 6.47 12.14 9.31
N LYS A 134 6.63 11.83 8.03
CA LYS A 134 6.40 12.77 6.94
C LYS A 134 4.94 12.82 6.52
N ASN A 135 4.47 14.00 6.16
CA ASN A 135 3.15 14.16 5.55
C ASN A 135 3.22 13.91 4.04
N ILE A 136 2.90 12.69 3.61
CA ILE A 136 2.91 12.31 2.18
C ILE A 136 1.70 12.83 1.38
N SER A 137 0.86 13.72 1.94
CA SER A 137 -0.07 14.55 1.15
C SER A 137 0.55 15.90 0.78
N ASP A 138 1.74 16.23 1.29
CA ASP A 138 2.49 17.42 0.90
C ASP A 138 3.28 17.13 -0.38
N ARG A 139 2.99 17.90 -1.43
CA ARG A 139 3.65 17.76 -2.73
C ARG A 139 5.17 17.95 -2.69
N ALA A 140 5.69 18.76 -1.77
CA ALA A 140 7.13 18.90 -1.59
C ALA A 140 7.77 17.62 -1.02
N ILE A 141 7.09 16.95 -0.10
CA ILE A 141 7.51 15.64 0.40
C ILE A 141 7.41 14.58 -0.70
N LEU A 142 6.29 14.51 -1.43
CA LEU A 142 6.15 13.58 -2.54
C LEU A 142 7.26 13.75 -3.59
N ALA A 143 7.65 14.98 -3.91
CA ALA A 143 8.76 15.27 -4.83
C ALA A 143 10.10 14.71 -4.31
N GLN A 144 10.39 14.85 -3.02
CA GLN A 144 11.59 14.28 -2.39
C GLN A 144 11.60 12.73 -2.45
N GLU A 145 10.45 12.10 -2.23
CA GLU A 145 10.35 10.66 -2.25
C GLU A 145 10.49 10.10 -3.68
N LEU A 146 9.99 10.81 -4.69
CA LEU A 146 10.22 10.50 -6.11
C LEU A 146 11.70 10.58 -6.47
N GLU A 147 12.40 11.64 -6.05
CA GLU A 147 13.83 11.81 -6.27
C GLU A 147 14.64 10.68 -5.60
N THR A 148 14.29 10.33 -4.36
CA THR A 148 14.93 9.26 -3.59
C THR A 148 14.93 7.92 -4.33
N VAL A 149 13.86 7.60 -5.06
CA VAL A 149 13.79 6.38 -5.87
C VAL A 149 14.25 6.60 -7.32
N GLY A 150 14.80 7.77 -7.64
CA GLY A 150 15.36 8.11 -8.95
C GLY A 150 14.33 8.22 -10.06
N LEU A 151 13.11 8.69 -9.75
CA LEU A 151 12.08 9.03 -10.73
C LEU A 151 12.25 10.47 -11.22
N ASN A 152 11.77 10.76 -12.43
CA ASN A 152 11.74 12.14 -12.93
C ASN A 152 10.64 12.93 -12.20
N VAL A 153 11.07 13.80 -11.27
CA VAL A 153 10.17 14.58 -10.41
C VAL A 153 9.26 15.49 -11.23
N GLN A 154 9.78 16.19 -12.24
CA GLN A 154 9.00 17.12 -13.05
C GLN A 154 7.88 16.40 -13.80
N GLU A 155 8.17 15.28 -14.45
CA GLU A 155 7.19 14.48 -15.17
C GLU A 155 6.14 13.88 -14.23
N ALA A 156 6.58 13.35 -13.09
CA ALA A 156 5.70 12.75 -12.10
C ALA A 156 4.73 13.78 -11.50
N MET A 157 5.25 14.92 -11.05
CA MET A 157 4.44 15.98 -10.44
C MET A 157 3.43 16.58 -11.42
N ALA A 158 3.76 16.66 -12.71
CA ALA A 158 2.81 17.10 -13.75
C ALA A 158 1.59 16.15 -13.89
N LYS A 159 1.67 14.89 -13.41
CA LYS A 159 0.52 13.97 -13.39
C LYS A 159 -0.54 14.35 -12.37
N LEU A 160 -0.14 15.02 -11.29
CA LEU A 160 -1.07 15.39 -10.20
C LEU A 160 -2.14 16.40 -10.66
N ASP A 161 -1.83 17.23 -11.66
CA ASP A 161 -2.75 18.21 -12.22
C ASP A 161 -3.43 17.71 -13.51
N ASN A 162 -3.22 16.43 -13.86
CA ASN A 162 -3.78 15.83 -15.06
C ASN A 162 -5.09 15.09 -14.74
N ASN A 163 -6.21 15.61 -15.23
CA ASN A 163 -7.52 15.01 -15.00
C ASN A 163 -7.62 13.54 -15.46
N GLN A 164 -6.93 13.13 -16.52
CA GLN A 164 -6.94 11.74 -16.98
C GLN A 164 -6.21 10.82 -15.97
N ALA A 165 -5.12 11.29 -15.36
CA ALA A 165 -4.41 10.53 -14.33
C ALA A 165 -5.27 10.36 -13.07
N ILE A 166 -5.98 11.42 -12.66
CA ILE A 166 -6.92 11.37 -11.54
C ILE A 166 -8.06 10.37 -11.83
N GLN A 167 -8.69 10.49 -13.00
CA GLN A 167 -9.79 9.60 -13.40
C GLN A 167 -9.34 8.14 -13.48
N LYS A 168 -8.13 7.88 -13.95
CA LYS A 168 -7.58 6.52 -14.01
C LYS A 168 -7.52 5.85 -12.63
N VAL A 169 -7.06 6.56 -11.60
CA VAL A 169 -7.03 6.03 -10.21
C VAL A 169 -8.45 5.71 -9.73
N ILE A 170 -9.40 6.64 -9.92
CA ILE A 170 -10.80 6.45 -9.54
C ILE A 170 -11.44 5.25 -10.26
N GLU A 171 -11.14 5.09 -11.55
CA GLU A 171 -11.65 3.96 -12.34
C GLU A 171 -11.07 2.62 -11.87
N GLN A 172 -9.78 2.58 -11.54
CA GLN A 172 -9.13 1.38 -10.99
C GLN A 172 -9.72 0.99 -9.63
N GLU A 173 -9.92 1.94 -8.72
CA GLU A 173 -10.60 1.70 -7.45
C GLU A 173 -12.01 1.18 -7.64
N SER A 174 -12.78 1.84 -8.51
CA SER A 174 -14.15 1.42 -8.85
C SER A 174 -14.19 0.00 -9.43
N TYR A 175 -13.21 -0.37 -10.23
CA TYR A 175 -13.09 -1.74 -10.75
C TYR A 175 -12.92 -2.74 -9.61
N TRP A 176 -11.95 -2.52 -8.70
CA TRP A 176 -11.70 -3.44 -7.59
C TRP A 176 -12.88 -3.56 -6.64
N GLN A 177 -13.58 -2.45 -6.37
CA GLN A 177 -14.80 -2.46 -5.57
C GLN A 177 -15.92 -3.28 -6.24
N LYS A 178 -16.11 -3.14 -7.56
CA LYS A 178 -17.12 -3.90 -8.34
C LYS A 178 -16.85 -5.40 -8.36
N VAL A 179 -15.59 -5.81 -8.35
CA VAL A 179 -15.23 -7.24 -8.26
C VAL A 179 -15.17 -7.77 -6.83
N GLY A 180 -15.63 -6.97 -5.84
CA GLY A 180 -15.86 -7.41 -4.46
C GLY A 180 -14.76 -7.09 -3.48
N VAL A 181 -13.73 -6.33 -3.85
CA VAL A 181 -12.71 -5.86 -2.89
C VAL A 181 -13.31 -4.76 -2.02
N SER A 182 -13.41 -5.02 -0.72
CA SER A 182 -13.99 -4.09 0.27
C SER A 182 -13.02 -3.72 1.40
N SER A 183 -11.83 -4.28 1.40
CA SER A 183 -10.82 -4.05 2.45
C SER A 183 -9.40 -4.19 1.89
N VAL A 184 -8.43 -3.60 2.59
CA VAL A 184 -7.02 -3.66 2.24
C VAL A 184 -6.18 -4.14 3.44
N PRO A 185 -5.07 -4.86 3.19
CA PRO A 185 -4.65 -5.33 1.87
C PRO A 185 -5.57 -6.43 1.33
N THR A 186 -5.73 -6.47 0.04
CA THR A 186 -6.24 -7.65 -0.67
C THR A 186 -5.22 -8.03 -1.73
N VAL A 187 -4.81 -9.28 -1.77
CA VAL A 187 -3.81 -9.80 -2.72
C VAL A 187 -4.51 -10.73 -3.69
N VAL A 188 -4.46 -10.41 -4.98
CA VAL A 188 -5.11 -11.19 -6.05
C VAL A 188 -4.04 -11.84 -6.90
N PHE A 189 -4.19 -13.15 -7.15
CA PHE A 189 -3.25 -13.97 -7.93
C PHE A 189 -3.88 -14.32 -9.27
N ASN A 190 -3.20 -13.99 -10.36
CA ASN A 190 -3.60 -14.26 -11.75
C ASN A 190 -5.04 -13.79 -12.10
N GLY A 191 -5.61 -12.84 -11.33
CA GLY A 191 -6.99 -12.39 -11.47
C GLY A 191 -8.05 -13.46 -11.13
N LYS A 192 -7.69 -14.56 -10.45
CA LYS A 192 -8.55 -15.70 -10.18
C LYS A 192 -8.78 -15.98 -8.71
N SER A 193 -7.75 -15.96 -7.90
CA SER A 193 -7.81 -16.19 -6.45
C SER A 193 -7.45 -14.93 -5.67
N ALA A 194 -8.02 -14.75 -4.49
CA ALA A 194 -7.77 -13.57 -3.66
C ALA A 194 -7.63 -13.94 -2.19
N LEU A 195 -6.71 -13.26 -1.52
CA LEU A 195 -6.54 -13.30 -0.07
C LEU A 195 -6.77 -11.90 0.50
N ALA A 196 -7.73 -11.76 1.41
CA ALA A 196 -8.00 -10.51 2.13
C ALA A 196 -7.23 -10.46 3.45
N GLY A 197 -6.71 -9.29 3.81
CA GLY A 197 -5.94 -9.04 5.04
C GLY A 197 -4.47 -9.45 4.94
N ALA A 198 -3.71 -9.07 5.96
CA ALA A 198 -2.29 -9.41 6.10
C ALA A 198 -2.14 -10.89 6.52
N GLN A 199 -2.17 -11.78 5.56
CA GLN A 199 -2.09 -13.22 5.79
C GLN A 199 -0.71 -13.65 6.31
N PRO A 200 -0.61 -14.77 7.05
CA PRO A 200 0.66 -15.37 7.44
C PRO A 200 1.49 -15.85 6.24
N ILE A 201 2.80 -15.94 6.40
CA ILE A 201 3.76 -16.40 5.39
C ILE A 201 3.34 -17.76 4.81
N GLU A 202 2.95 -18.71 5.66
CA GLU A 202 2.57 -20.05 5.22
C GLU A 202 1.33 -20.08 4.33
N THR A 203 0.37 -19.19 4.56
CA THR A 203 -0.79 -19.03 3.67
C THR A 203 -0.36 -18.55 2.27
N PHE A 204 0.54 -17.57 2.21
CA PHE A 204 1.10 -17.11 0.93
C PHE A 204 1.90 -18.19 0.21
N LYS A 205 2.71 -18.98 0.94
CA LYS A 205 3.44 -20.12 0.35
C LYS A 205 2.51 -21.14 -0.29
N GLN A 206 1.42 -21.49 0.40
CA GLN A 206 0.44 -22.45 -0.12
C GLN A 206 -0.17 -21.96 -1.44
N VAL A 207 -0.61 -20.70 -1.48
CA VAL A 207 -1.20 -20.12 -2.69
C VAL A 207 -0.17 -20.01 -3.80
N LEU A 208 1.03 -19.50 -3.52
CA LEU A 208 2.09 -19.35 -4.54
C LEU A 208 2.49 -20.70 -5.15
N THR A 209 2.57 -21.77 -4.33
CA THR A 209 2.85 -23.12 -4.84
C THR A 209 1.75 -23.60 -5.77
N THR A 210 0.47 -23.43 -5.38
CA THR A 210 -0.68 -23.80 -6.22
C THR A 210 -0.73 -23.00 -7.53
N GLU A 211 -0.47 -21.69 -7.48
CA GLU A 211 -0.46 -20.84 -8.68
C GLU A 211 0.71 -21.19 -9.62
N LEU A 212 1.86 -21.59 -9.07
CA LEU A 212 3.01 -22.03 -9.85
C LEU A 212 2.72 -23.35 -10.61
N GLU A 213 2.01 -24.29 -9.98
CA GLU A 213 1.60 -25.56 -10.61
C GLU A 213 0.59 -25.36 -11.75
N ASN A 214 -0.09 -24.20 -11.78
CA ASN A 214 -1.13 -23.86 -12.75
C ASN A 214 -0.64 -22.94 -13.89
N LEU A 215 0.66 -22.60 -13.94
CA LEU A 215 1.29 -21.86 -15.04
C LEU A 215 1.51 -22.77 -16.25
#